data_ba53e029a78c9c184c4ec2b828e30315
#
_entry.id   ba53e029a78c9c184c4ec2b828e30315
#
_cell.length_a   1.000
_cell.length_b   1.000
_cell.length_c   1.000
_cell.angle_alpha   90.00
_cell.angle_beta   90.00
_cell.angle_gamma   90.00
#
_symmetry.space_group_name_H-M   'P 1'
#
loop_
_entity.id
_entity.type
_entity.pdbx_description
1 polymer ?
#
loop_
_entity_poly.entity_id
_entity_poly.type
_entity_poly.pdbx_seq_one_letter_code
_entity_poly.pdbx_strand_id
1 'polypeptide(L)'
;MDVFLYFSFMEIIIREGLKTDLPAVLKLIKELADYEKALDQVSITLDELEHDGFGGRPWYWFLVAEKDDKIVGLSFYWIRYSTWKGKFLFLEDFIIKDEYRRQGIGSKLFEA
;
A
#
# COMPACT_ATOMS: atom_id res chain seq x y z
N MET A 1 -33.20 -2.99 9.96
CA MET A 1 -31.92 -2.67 9.31
C MET A 1 -31.46 -3.85 8.47
N ASP A 2 -31.01 -3.57 7.30
CA ASP A 2 -30.47 -4.61 6.45
C ASP A 2 -29.07 -5.01 6.96
N VAL A 3 -28.93 -6.24 7.40
CA VAL A 3 -27.68 -6.80 7.92
C VAL A 3 -26.58 -6.75 6.85
N PHE A 4 -26.99 -6.91 5.59
CA PHE A 4 -26.07 -6.89 4.47
C PHE A 4 -25.41 -5.52 4.31
N LEU A 5 -26.21 -4.44 4.43
CA LEU A 5 -25.66 -3.07 4.39
C LEU A 5 -24.72 -2.80 5.56
N TYR A 6 -25.04 -3.32 6.73
CA TYR A 6 -24.19 -3.16 7.90
C TYR A 6 -22.81 -3.78 7.67
N PHE A 7 -22.75 -4.99 7.15
CA PHE A 7 -21.48 -5.63 6.85
C PHE A 7 -20.69 -4.90 5.77
N SER A 8 -21.38 -4.33 4.81
CA SER A 8 -20.73 -3.53 3.76
C SER A 8 -19.94 -2.35 4.34
N PHE A 9 -20.49 -1.69 5.35
CA PHE A 9 -19.79 -0.58 6.03
C PHE A 9 -18.57 -1.04 6.81
N MET A 10 -18.60 -2.25 7.33
CA MET A 10 -17.54 -2.77 8.19
C MET A 10 -16.46 -3.50 7.39
N GLU A 11 -16.73 -3.79 6.14
CA GLU A 11 -15.86 -4.62 5.35
C GLU A 11 -14.61 -3.90 4.87
N ILE A 12 -13.47 -4.53 5.14
CA ILE A 12 -12.17 -4.10 4.63
C ILE A 12 -11.63 -5.22 3.77
N ILE A 13 -11.30 -4.90 2.55
CA ILE A 13 -10.77 -5.86 1.58
C ILE A 13 -9.26 -5.67 1.48
N ILE A 14 -8.52 -6.75 1.72
CA ILE A 14 -7.08 -6.78 1.49
C ILE A 14 -6.84 -7.56 0.21
N ARG A 15 -6.14 -6.96 -0.73
CA ARG A 15 -5.88 -7.60 -2.01
C ARG A 15 -4.53 -7.18 -2.57
N GLU A 16 -4.06 -7.94 -3.55
CA GLU A 16 -2.86 -7.58 -4.29
C GLU A 16 -3.09 -6.28 -5.06
N GLY A 17 -2.04 -5.48 -5.15
CA GLY A 17 -2.08 -4.23 -5.88
C GLY A 17 -2.14 -4.44 -7.38
N LEU A 18 -2.89 -3.58 -8.05
CA LEU A 18 -3.01 -3.55 -9.49
C LEU A 18 -2.38 -2.26 -10.02
N LYS A 19 -2.03 -2.27 -11.30
CA LYS A 19 -1.47 -1.10 -11.96
C LYS A 19 -2.38 0.13 -11.79
N THR A 20 -3.68 -0.07 -11.85
CA THR A 20 -4.68 0.99 -11.70
C THR A 20 -4.73 1.59 -10.30
N ASP A 21 -4.12 0.93 -9.31
CA ASP A 21 -4.03 1.46 -7.94
C ASP A 21 -2.90 2.47 -7.77
N LEU A 22 -1.96 2.51 -8.70
CA LEU A 22 -0.74 3.31 -8.55
C LEU A 22 -0.97 4.81 -8.32
N PRO A 23 -1.94 5.47 -8.94
CA PRO A 23 -2.21 6.86 -8.59
C PRO A 23 -2.56 7.06 -7.12
N ALA A 24 -3.39 6.19 -6.55
CA ALA A 24 -3.74 6.24 -5.13
C ALA A 24 -2.53 5.90 -4.24
N VAL A 25 -1.73 4.94 -4.66
CA VAL A 25 -0.50 4.54 -3.94
C VAL A 25 0.47 5.71 -3.88
N LEU A 26 0.72 6.37 -5.00
CA LEU A 26 1.63 7.53 -5.04
C LEU A 26 1.13 8.65 -4.14
N LYS A 27 -0.18 8.86 -4.11
CA LYS A 27 -0.79 9.85 -3.23
C LYS A 27 -0.53 9.53 -1.75
N LEU A 28 -0.70 8.27 -1.35
CA LEU A 28 -0.41 7.84 0.02
C LEU A 28 1.06 8.03 0.39
N ILE A 29 1.96 7.70 -0.53
CA ILE A 29 3.41 7.89 -0.32
C ILE A 29 3.71 9.37 -0.10
N LYS A 30 3.14 10.25 -0.91
CA LYS A 30 3.33 11.68 -0.78
C LYS A 30 2.74 12.24 0.50
N GLU A 31 1.57 11.74 0.92
CA GLU A 31 0.96 12.13 2.18
C GLU A 31 1.84 11.78 3.37
N LEU A 32 2.43 10.59 3.37
CA LEU A 32 3.37 10.18 4.41
C LEU A 32 4.61 11.07 4.40
N ALA A 33 5.17 11.31 3.24
CA ALA A 33 6.36 12.16 3.09
C ALA A 33 6.08 13.59 3.58
N ASP A 34 4.91 14.13 3.28
CA ASP A 34 4.51 15.45 3.74
C ASP A 34 4.38 15.49 5.26
N TYR A 35 3.79 14.45 5.85
CA TYR A 35 3.71 14.31 7.30
C TYR A 35 5.09 14.32 7.95
N GLU A 36 6.06 13.69 7.32
CA GLU A 36 7.46 13.63 7.79
C GLU A 36 8.27 14.86 7.38
N LYS A 37 7.65 15.86 6.75
CA LYS A 37 8.28 17.08 6.26
C LYS A 37 9.39 16.80 5.25
N ALA A 38 9.19 15.78 4.43
CA ALA A 38 10.16 15.33 3.42
C ALA A 38 9.54 15.20 2.04
N LEU A 39 8.41 15.88 1.77
CA LEU A 39 7.70 15.79 0.50
C LEU A 39 8.60 16.16 -0.70
N ASP A 40 9.50 17.12 -0.53
CA ASP A 40 10.45 17.53 -1.55
C ASP A 40 11.45 16.44 -1.94
N GLN A 41 11.57 15.39 -1.14
CA GLN A 41 12.44 14.25 -1.43
C GLN A 41 11.78 13.18 -2.29
N VAL A 42 10.46 13.28 -2.51
CA VAL A 42 9.75 12.33 -3.36
C VAL A 42 9.86 12.76 -4.80
N SER A 43 10.73 12.10 -5.55
CA SER A 43 10.93 12.37 -6.96
C SER A 43 10.38 11.30 -7.88
N ILE A 44 9.92 10.18 -7.33
CA ILE A 44 9.35 9.09 -8.12
C ILE A 44 8.10 9.56 -8.86
N THR A 45 7.94 9.13 -10.09
CA THR A 45 6.79 9.48 -10.92
C THR A 45 5.86 8.28 -11.09
N LEU A 46 4.62 8.55 -11.50
CA LEU A 46 3.68 7.50 -11.81
C LEU A 46 4.22 6.59 -12.93
N ASP A 47 4.83 7.16 -13.95
CA ASP A 47 5.42 6.39 -15.06
C ASP A 47 6.52 5.45 -14.58
N GLU A 48 7.39 5.92 -13.67
CA GLU A 48 8.42 5.07 -13.08
C GLU A 48 7.82 3.93 -12.28
N LEU A 49 6.81 4.21 -11.46
CA LEU A 49 6.12 3.18 -10.70
C LEU A 49 5.48 2.14 -11.60
N GLU A 50 4.82 2.57 -12.68
CA GLU A 50 4.22 1.65 -13.64
C GLU A 50 5.27 0.76 -14.31
N HIS A 51 6.36 1.36 -14.74
CA HIS A 51 7.43 0.63 -15.42
C HIS A 51 8.11 -0.37 -14.48
N ASP A 52 8.41 0.05 -13.25
CA ASP A 52 9.18 -0.76 -12.31
C ASP A 52 8.34 -1.85 -11.65
N GLY A 53 7.05 -1.68 -11.55
CA GLY A 53 6.17 -2.67 -10.92
C GLY A 53 5.42 -3.55 -11.91
N PHE A 54 5.06 -3.02 -13.08
CA PHE A 54 4.18 -3.68 -14.03
C PHE A 54 4.76 -3.77 -15.45
N GLY A 55 6.01 -3.43 -15.60
CA GLY A 55 6.75 -3.64 -16.84
C GLY A 55 7.21 -5.07 -17.00
N GLY A 56 8.13 -5.53 -17.57
CA GLY A 56 8.51 -6.93 -17.72
C GLY A 56 9.23 -7.53 -16.53
N ARG A 57 9.82 -6.69 -15.67
CA ARG A 57 10.58 -7.12 -14.49
C ARG A 57 10.18 -6.34 -13.28
N PRO A 58 9.29 -6.88 -12.43
CA PRO A 58 8.88 -6.16 -11.23
C PRO A 58 10.03 -6.02 -10.23
N TRP A 59 10.19 -4.81 -9.71
CA TRP A 59 11.14 -4.49 -8.66
C TRP A 59 10.49 -4.43 -7.29
N TYR A 60 9.15 -4.36 -7.26
CA TYR A 60 8.40 -4.27 -6.02
C TYR A 60 7.02 -4.93 -6.20
N TRP A 61 6.39 -5.18 -5.09
CA TRP A 61 5.01 -5.67 -5.01
C TRP A 61 4.30 -4.92 -3.91
N PHE A 62 2.99 -4.93 -3.92
CA PHE A 62 2.25 -4.28 -2.86
C PHE A 62 0.87 -4.91 -2.67
N LEU A 63 0.38 -4.77 -1.42
CA LEU A 63 -0.98 -5.07 -1.05
C LEU A 63 -1.67 -3.75 -0.72
N VAL A 64 -2.96 -3.68 -0.99
CA VAL A 64 -3.77 -2.53 -0.62
C VAL A 64 -4.90 -2.96 0.29
N ALA A 65 -5.27 -2.06 1.19
CA ALA A 65 -6.49 -2.18 1.98
C ALA A 65 -7.53 -1.24 1.37
N GLU A 66 -8.70 -1.78 1.07
CA GLU A 66 -9.77 -1.06 0.41
C GLU A 66 -10.98 -1.02 1.33
N LYS A 67 -11.59 0.13 1.45
CA LYS A 67 -12.83 0.33 2.20
C LYS A 67 -13.71 1.29 1.42
N ASP A 68 -14.96 0.90 1.18
CA ASP A 68 -15.92 1.70 0.40
C ASP A 68 -15.34 2.14 -0.95
N ASP A 69 -14.70 1.21 -1.65
CA ASP A 69 -14.06 1.42 -2.96
C ASP A 69 -12.91 2.42 -2.96
N LYS A 70 -12.36 2.73 -1.79
CA LYS A 70 -11.21 3.62 -1.65
C LYS A 70 -10.01 2.88 -1.08
N ILE A 71 -8.84 3.18 -1.59
CA ILE A 71 -7.59 2.67 -1.05
C ILE A 71 -7.28 3.45 0.23
N VAL A 72 -7.25 2.75 1.36
CA VAL A 72 -7.03 3.36 2.68
C VAL A 72 -5.77 2.86 3.36
N GLY A 73 -5.12 1.85 2.80
CA GLY A 73 -3.88 1.31 3.34
C GLY A 73 -3.00 0.71 2.27
N LEU A 74 -1.72 0.63 2.56
CA LEU A 74 -0.69 0.15 1.65
C LEU A 74 0.37 -0.63 2.42
N SER A 75 0.74 -1.79 1.87
CA SER A 75 1.92 -2.54 2.28
C SER A 75 2.78 -2.70 1.03
N PHE A 76 3.89 -2.00 0.97
CA PHE A 76 4.78 -1.94 -0.18
C PHE A 76 6.09 -2.64 0.16
N TYR A 77 6.48 -3.64 -0.63
CA TYR A 77 7.61 -4.49 -0.29
C TYR A 77 8.40 -4.88 -1.53
N TRP A 78 9.63 -5.33 -1.28
CA TRP A 78 10.52 -5.82 -2.33
C TRP A 78 11.41 -6.92 -1.78
N ILE A 79 12.12 -7.63 -2.67
CA ILE A 79 12.98 -8.73 -2.27
C ILE A 79 14.40 -8.19 -2.14
N ARG A 80 14.91 -8.25 -0.91
CA ARG A 80 16.27 -7.86 -0.58
C ARG A 80 17.15 -9.11 -0.47
N TYR A 81 18.40 -8.99 -0.85
CA TYR A 81 19.34 -10.10 -0.73
C TYR A 81 20.33 -9.81 0.39
N SER A 82 20.36 -10.70 1.37
CA SER A 82 21.37 -10.69 2.43
C SER A 82 22.46 -11.68 2.08
N THR A 83 23.73 -11.25 2.14
CA THR A 83 24.85 -12.14 1.92
C THR A 83 24.98 -13.21 3.00
N TRP A 84 24.30 -13.00 4.14
CA TRP A 84 24.33 -13.95 5.26
C TRP A 84 23.16 -14.94 5.21
N LYS A 85 21.99 -14.51 4.74
CA LYS A 85 20.76 -15.30 4.84
C LYS A 85 20.03 -15.55 3.52
N GLY A 86 20.49 -14.93 2.43
CA GLY A 86 19.81 -15.05 1.14
C GLY A 86 18.69 -14.04 0.95
N LYS A 87 17.69 -14.42 0.19
CA LYS A 87 16.55 -13.56 -0.16
C LYS A 87 15.58 -13.42 1.02
N PHE A 88 15.06 -12.23 1.18
CA PHE A 88 13.95 -12.00 2.12
C PHE A 88 13.10 -10.80 1.66
N LEU A 89 11.87 -10.77 2.13
CA LEU A 89 10.97 -9.64 1.86
C LEU A 89 11.34 -8.48 2.77
N PHE A 90 11.47 -7.30 2.16
CA PHE A 90 11.72 -6.06 2.88
C PHE A 90 10.50 -5.16 2.75
N LEU A 91 9.93 -4.80 3.88
CA LEU A 91 8.78 -3.90 3.92
C LEU A 91 9.28 -2.45 3.84
N GLU A 92 9.07 -1.82 2.69
CA GLU A 92 9.52 -0.44 2.46
C GLU A 92 8.58 0.57 3.08
N ASP A 93 7.29 0.44 2.79
CA ASP A 93 6.27 1.34 3.31
C ASP A 93 5.09 0.53 3.85
N PHE A 94 4.59 0.96 4.98
CA PHE A 94 3.37 0.43 5.57
C PHE A 94 2.54 1.62 6.05
N ILE A 95 1.49 1.93 5.32
CA ILE A 95 0.75 3.17 5.48
C ILE A 95 -0.73 2.87 5.67
N ILE A 96 -1.32 3.46 6.70
CA ILE A 96 -2.77 3.50 6.86
C ILE A 96 -3.17 4.97 6.83
N LYS A 97 -4.14 5.29 5.99
CA LYS A 97 -4.66 6.64 5.90
C LYS A 97 -5.13 7.13 7.28
N ASP A 98 -4.79 8.34 7.63
CA ASP A 98 -4.98 8.86 9.00
C ASP A 98 -6.41 8.69 9.50
N GLU A 99 -7.39 8.98 8.65
CA GLU A 99 -8.82 8.88 8.96
C GLU A 99 -9.26 7.45 9.31
N TYR A 100 -8.47 6.46 8.94
CA TYR A 100 -8.82 5.04 9.09
C TYR A 100 -7.94 4.31 10.10
N ARG A 101 -7.10 5.03 10.82
CA ARG A 101 -6.27 4.42 11.86
C ARG A 101 -7.12 3.97 13.04
N ARG A 102 -6.61 3.00 13.79
CA ARG A 102 -7.27 2.44 14.98
C ARG A 102 -8.56 1.67 14.66
N GLN A 103 -8.72 1.21 13.43
CA GLN A 103 -9.85 0.37 13.03
C GLN A 103 -9.44 -1.08 12.75
N GLY A 104 -8.22 -1.46 13.13
CA GLY A 104 -7.71 -2.81 12.91
C GLY A 104 -7.23 -3.07 11.49
N ILE A 105 -7.22 -2.07 10.62
CA ILE A 105 -6.80 -2.20 9.22
C ILE A 105 -5.31 -2.57 9.16
N GLY A 106 -4.48 -1.92 9.97
CA GLY A 106 -3.06 -2.18 9.99
C GLY A 106 -2.74 -3.63 10.30
N SER A 107 -3.37 -4.19 11.34
CA SER A 107 -3.18 -5.59 11.71
C SER A 107 -3.62 -6.52 10.59
N LYS A 108 -4.77 -6.27 9.99
CA LYS A 108 -5.30 -7.09 8.91
C LYS A 108 -4.39 -7.05 7.68
N LEU A 109 -3.89 -5.89 7.33
CA LEU A 109 -2.97 -5.72 6.21
C LEU A 109 -1.62 -6.39 6.47
N PHE A 110 -1.10 -6.28 7.67
CA PHE A 110 0.18 -6.86 8.05
C PHE A 110 0.14 -8.39 8.02
N GLU A 111 -0.98 -8.99 8.40
CA GLU A 111 -1.15 -10.43 8.41
C GLU A 111 -1.37 -11.03 7.01
N ALA A 112 -1.69 -10.20 6.05
CA ALA A 112 -1.86 -10.65 4.66
C ALA A 112 -0.51 -10.82 3.91
#